data_580ec5fd439438cfa60c10b70303329a
#
_entry.id   580ec5fd439438cfa60c10b70303329a
#
_cell.length_a   1.000
_cell.length_b   1.000
_cell.length_c   1.000
_cell.angle_alpha   90.00
_cell.angle_beta   90.00
_cell.angle_gamma   90.00
#
_symmetry.space_group_name_H-M   'P 1'
#
loop_
_entity.id
_entity.type
_entity.pdbx_description
1 polymer ?
#
loop_
_entity_poly.entity_id
_entity_poly.type
_entity_poly.pdbx_seq_one_letter_code
_entity_poly.pdbx_strand_id
1 'polypeptide(L)'
;MACLLKFLKNSWQVRFLLDAYNKLDATTDPYTAQSYKQQIYSSVKAHLNWIFRVAQRPHRFWHRSYIASGVPKDGPIFQLDQQCYPIIELCDFFDYTLQEIGTKSFVEDILLNEDTISEIINVLLARRDAKTNLFPTDETPGDDPVEYPFHFSSHVLVWYTFTRLAKLVEILGDRNHPRASRSNHLANETHASTMKHFVGYNPVTERSMFAYLTDGAGKHAFYHDANDIPTLFAQEWGFVDDDTDTETTESGTFFWMETMKFGLSPANKGGYYDQGPFSGLGSVHTRGPWPLGYLQELVFAEMTGDLVARRKAWEKIKSVMFFDGLFSEAVDVNTGECTSKAWFAWPGSMIGSALLWDRKGIVMDGLIKG
;
A
#
# COMPACT_ATOMS: atom_id res chain seq x y z
N MET A 1 -4.94 -22.83 16.05
CA MET A 1 -4.60 -22.17 14.78
C MET A 1 -4.00 -20.81 15.11
N ALA A 2 -2.70 -20.60 14.95
CA ALA A 2 -2.08 -19.31 15.28
C ALA A 2 -2.49 -18.32 14.20
N CYS A 3 -3.25 -17.27 14.58
CA CYS A 3 -3.58 -16.18 13.67
C CYS A 3 -2.29 -15.42 13.37
N LEU A 4 -1.88 -15.39 12.10
CA LEU A 4 -0.69 -14.67 11.65
C LEU A 4 -1.11 -13.24 11.33
N LEU A 5 -0.49 -12.27 11.99
CA LEU A 5 -0.73 -10.85 11.76
C LEU A 5 0.47 -10.26 11.01
N LYS A 6 0.25 -9.75 9.80
CA LYS A 6 1.21 -8.97 9.01
C LYS A 6 0.61 -7.58 8.77
N PHE A 7 1.34 -6.53 9.11
CA PHE A 7 0.81 -5.15 9.03
C PHE A 7 0.39 -4.74 7.61
N LEU A 8 1.19 -5.04 6.60
CA LEU A 8 0.83 -4.75 5.22
C LEU A 8 -0.58 -5.26 4.83
N LYS A 9 -0.87 -6.53 5.16
CA LYS A 9 -2.16 -7.15 4.82
C LYS A 9 -3.30 -6.59 5.67
N ASN A 10 -3.02 -6.35 6.96
CA ASN A 10 -4.00 -5.84 7.90
C ASN A 10 -4.36 -4.38 7.60
N SER A 11 -3.41 -3.56 7.13
CA SER A 11 -3.64 -2.17 6.78
C SER A 11 -4.75 -2.01 5.74
N TRP A 12 -4.75 -2.83 4.70
CA TRP A 12 -5.80 -2.80 3.69
C TRP A 12 -7.14 -3.34 4.19
N GLN A 13 -7.14 -4.26 5.16
CA GLN A 13 -8.37 -4.67 5.85
C GLN A 13 -8.94 -3.54 6.72
N VAL A 14 -8.08 -2.85 7.46
CA VAL A 14 -8.45 -1.67 8.25
C VAL A 14 -9.01 -0.58 7.32
N ARG A 15 -8.34 -0.31 6.20
CA ARG A 15 -8.81 0.67 5.21
C ARG A 15 -10.18 0.32 4.66
N PHE A 16 -10.41 -0.93 4.26
CA PHE A 16 -11.72 -1.39 3.81
C PHE A 16 -12.82 -1.21 4.87
N LEU A 17 -12.52 -1.54 6.14
CA LEU A 17 -13.47 -1.32 7.23
C LEU A 17 -13.79 0.16 7.42
N LEU A 18 -12.79 1.05 7.33
CA LEU A 18 -12.99 2.49 7.44
C LEU A 18 -13.75 3.07 6.23
N ASP A 19 -13.51 2.56 5.02
CA ASP A 19 -14.30 2.92 3.83
C ASP A 19 -15.75 2.50 3.99
N ALA A 20 -15.99 1.28 4.48
CA ALA A 20 -17.34 0.81 4.79
C ALA A 20 -18.01 1.67 5.87
N TYR A 21 -17.29 2.03 6.95
CA TYR A 21 -17.76 2.94 7.99
C TYR A 21 -18.36 4.23 7.40
N ASN A 22 -17.70 4.85 6.44
CA ASN A 22 -18.17 6.08 5.82
C ASN A 22 -19.38 5.89 4.89
N LYS A 23 -19.57 4.69 4.34
CA LYS A 23 -20.65 4.40 3.38
C LYS A 23 -21.93 3.87 4.01
N LEU A 24 -21.88 3.38 5.24
CA LEU A 24 -23.03 2.73 5.91
C LEU A 24 -24.26 3.63 6.00
N ASP A 25 -24.11 4.91 6.30
CA ASP A 25 -25.23 5.84 6.42
C ASP A 25 -26.01 6.03 5.10
N ALA A 26 -25.36 5.84 3.96
CA ALA A 26 -25.97 6.00 2.65
C ALA A 26 -26.64 4.72 2.12
N THR A 27 -26.31 3.55 2.71
CA THR A 27 -26.68 2.24 2.14
C THR A 27 -27.55 1.38 3.06
N THR A 28 -27.72 1.78 4.33
CA THR A 28 -28.34 0.94 5.35
C THR A 28 -29.29 1.77 6.22
N ASP A 29 -30.27 1.13 6.87
CA ASP A 29 -31.12 1.82 7.82
C ASP A 29 -30.31 2.36 9.02
N PRO A 30 -30.74 3.47 9.64
CA PRO A 30 -29.93 4.18 10.65
C PRO A 30 -29.52 3.33 11.87
N TYR A 31 -30.38 2.41 12.31
CA TYR A 31 -30.08 1.57 13.47
C TYR A 31 -29.00 0.54 13.15
N THR A 32 -29.13 -0.15 12.03
CA THR A 32 -28.13 -1.10 11.52
C THR A 32 -26.81 -0.39 11.21
N ALA A 33 -26.87 0.78 10.55
CA ALA A 33 -25.69 1.58 10.25
C ALA A 33 -24.91 1.95 11.52
N GLN A 34 -25.61 2.45 12.56
CA GLN A 34 -24.98 2.82 13.83
C GLN A 34 -24.35 1.61 14.52
N SER A 35 -25.01 0.44 14.50
CA SER A 35 -24.48 -0.79 15.09
C SER A 35 -23.21 -1.24 14.42
N TYR A 36 -23.16 -1.28 13.07
CA TYR A 36 -21.96 -1.65 12.34
C TYR A 36 -20.83 -0.62 12.48
N LYS A 37 -21.14 0.66 12.46
CA LYS A 37 -20.15 1.72 12.72
C LYS A 37 -19.47 1.54 14.07
N GLN A 38 -20.25 1.28 15.12
CA GLN A 38 -19.68 1.04 16.44
C GLN A 38 -18.79 -0.21 16.49
N GLN A 39 -19.17 -1.28 15.79
CA GLN A 39 -18.35 -2.50 15.69
C GLN A 39 -17.05 -2.23 14.94
N ILE A 40 -17.10 -1.55 13.80
CA ILE A 40 -15.91 -1.18 13.01
C ILE A 40 -14.99 -0.30 13.85
N TYR A 41 -15.52 0.77 14.44
CA TYR A 41 -14.75 1.69 15.29
C TYR A 41 -14.02 0.94 16.41
N SER A 42 -14.77 0.10 17.16
CA SER A 42 -14.20 -0.64 18.28
C SER A 42 -13.14 -1.64 17.83
N SER A 43 -13.35 -2.32 16.70
CA SER A 43 -12.43 -3.31 16.14
C SER A 43 -11.13 -2.66 15.67
N VAL A 44 -11.22 -1.56 14.91
CA VAL A 44 -10.04 -0.84 14.41
C VAL A 44 -9.26 -0.21 15.58
N LYS A 45 -9.96 0.40 16.55
CA LYS A 45 -9.32 0.95 17.74
C LYS A 45 -8.60 -0.12 18.57
N ALA A 46 -9.20 -1.30 18.72
CA ALA A 46 -8.57 -2.42 19.43
C ALA A 46 -7.36 -2.95 18.67
N HIS A 47 -7.42 -3.01 17.33
CA HIS A 47 -6.29 -3.37 16.48
C HIS A 47 -5.13 -2.39 16.62
N LEU A 48 -5.37 -1.08 16.55
CA LEU A 48 -4.35 -0.05 16.78
C LEU A 48 -3.77 -0.13 18.19
N ASN A 49 -4.60 -0.34 19.20
CA ASN A 49 -4.13 -0.56 20.57
C ASN A 49 -3.18 -1.77 20.65
N TRP A 50 -3.52 -2.86 19.95
CA TRP A 50 -2.65 -4.03 19.87
C TRP A 50 -1.32 -3.73 19.18
N ILE A 51 -1.33 -3.02 18.04
CA ILE A 51 -0.13 -2.64 17.29
C ILE A 51 0.84 -1.82 18.16
N PHE A 52 0.33 -0.76 18.79
CA PHE A 52 1.18 0.20 19.47
C PHE A 52 1.60 -0.23 20.88
N ARG A 53 0.78 -1.05 21.59
CA ARG A 53 0.99 -1.38 23.01
C ARG A 53 1.25 -2.85 23.29
N VAL A 54 0.86 -3.78 22.40
CA VAL A 54 0.99 -5.23 22.64
C VAL A 54 2.05 -5.86 21.73
N ALA A 55 2.12 -5.47 20.46
CA ALA A 55 3.10 -5.98 19.51
C ALA A 55 4.53 -5.65 19.97
N GLN A 56 5.28 -6.68 20.33
CA GLN A 56 6.63 -6.53 20.89
C GLN A 56 7.63 -6.13 19.80
N ARG A 57 8.52 -5.23 20.14
CA ARG A 57 9.57 -4.71 19.25
C ARG A 57 10.97 -4.93 19.88
N PRO A 58 11.44 -6.19 20.02
CA PRO A 58 12.71 -6.48 20.70
C PRO A 58 13.92 -5.83 20.02
N HIS A 59 13.81 -5.47 18.72
CA HIS A 59 14.83 -4.79 17.92
C HIS A 59 14.47 -3.31 17.65
N ARG A 60 13.51 -2.74 18.38
CA ARG A 60 12.97 -1.37 18.24
C ARG A 60 12.22 -1.11 16.93
N PHE A 61 11.96 -2.12 16.12
CA PHE A 61 11.17 -2.03 14.89
C PHE A 61 10.11 -3.12 14.87
N TRP A 62 9.05 -2.93 14.08
CA TRP A 62 8.04 -3.95 13.87
C TRP A 62 8.57 -5.06 12.97
N HIS A 63 8.43 -6.29 13.43
CA HIS A 63 8.78 -7.48 12.69
C HIS A 63 7.78 -7.78 11.58
N ARG A 64 8.19 -8.61 10.62
CA ARG A 64 7.40 -9.03 9.46
C ARG A 64 6.07 -9.65 9.87
N SER A 65 6.04 -10.48 10.90
CA SER A 65 4.84 -11.17 11.35
C SER A 65 4.82 -11.44 12.86
N TYR A 66 3.61 -11.57 13.38
CA TYR A 66 3.33 -11.74 14.78
C TYR A 66 2.32 -12.87 15.03
N ILE A 67 2.38 -13.49 16.18
CA ILE A 67 1.26 -14.25 16.75
C ILE A 67 0.35 -13.30 17.55
N ALA A 68 -0.90 -13.72 17.81
CA ALA A 68 -1.91 -12.87 18.45
C ALA A 68 -1.51 -12.32 19.83
N SER A 69 -0.60 -12.99 20.54
CA SER A 69 -0.04 -12.51 21.82
C SER A 69 0.93 -11.33 21.69
N GLY A 70 1.23 -10.86 20.47
CA GLY A 70 2.18 -9.78 20.22
C GLY A 70 3.64 -10.23 20.14
N VAL A 71 3.93 -11.51 20.23
CA VAL A 71 5.30 -12.03 20.08
C VAL A 71 5.64 -12.11 18.58
N PRO A 72 6.81 -11.59 18.12
CA PRO A 72 7.28 -11.81 16.76
C PRO A 72 7.40 -13.30 16.44
N LYS A 73 6.94 -13.69 15.25
CA LYS A 73 7.03 -15.08 14.80
C LYS A 73 8.34 -15.36 14.08
N ASP A 74 8.79 -14.39 13.27
CA ASP A 74 9.97 -14.53 12.42
C ASP A 74 11.19 -13.84 13.06
N GLY A 75 12.39 -14.14 12.54
CA GLY A 75 13.62 -13.46 12.94
C GLY A 75 13.59 -11.93 12.67
N PRO A 76 14.67 -11.22 13.06
CA PRO A 76 14.72 -9.75 12.98
C PRO A 76 15.00 -9.26 11.54
N ILE A 77 14.15 -9.64 10.61
CA ILE A 77 14.18 -9.19 9.22
C ILE A 77 13.51 -7.80 9.17
N PHE A 78 14.23 -6.81 8.67
CA PHE A 78 13.72 -5.46 8.57
C PHE A 78 13.05 -5.25 7.22
N GLN A 79 11.72 -5.12 7.24
CA GLN A 79 10.95 -4.68 6.07
C GLN A 79 10.54 -3.21 6.28
N LEU A 80 10.90 -2.36 5.32
CA LEU A 80 10.69 -0.91 5.40
C LEU A 80 9.20 -0.54 5.41
N ASP A 81 8.40 -1.22 4.61
CA ASP A 81 6.95 -1.03 4.52
C ASP A 81 6.23 -1.38 5.83
N GLN A 82 6.70 -2.40 6.56
CA GLN A 82 6.12 -2.79 7.86
C GLN A 82 6.28 -1.68 8.91
N GLN A 83 7.24 -0.76 8.75
CA GLN A 83 7.42 0.37 9.65
C GLN A 83 6.48 1.53 9.33
N CYS A 84 5.90 1.54 8.16
CA CYS A 84 5.05 2.60 7.63
C CYS A 84 3.56 2.35 7.88
N TYR A 85 3.09 1.15 7.59
CA TYR A 85 1.66 0.83 7.63
C TYR A 85 0.98 1.10 8.95
N PRO A 86 1.54 0.78 10.13
CA PRO A 86 0.91 1.12 11.41
C PRO A 86 0.65 2.61 11.60
N ILE A 87 1.56 3.46 11.13
CA ILE A 87 1.42 4.91 11.23
C ILE A 87 0.32 5.40 10.28
N ILE A 88 0.24 4.84 9.06
CA ILE A 88 -0.82 5.16 8.10
C ILE A 88 -2.18 4.71 8.63
N GLU A 89 -2.29 3.52 9.23
CA GLU A 89 -3.53 3.05 9.86
C GLU A 89 -4.01 3.99 10.97
N LEU A 90 -3.09 4.52 11.77
CA LEU A 90 -3.42 5.50 12.81
C LEU A 90 -3.93 6.81 12.20
N CYS A 91 -3.31 7.29 11.11
CA CYS A 91 -3.75 8.47 10.38
C CYS A 91 -5.14 8.24 9.75
N ASP A 92 -5.35 7.09 9.10
CA ASP A 92 -6.62 6.75 8.49
C ASP A 92 -7.73 6.64 9.55
N PHE A 93 -7.48 5.95 10.66
CA PHE A 93 -8.42 5.87 11.77
C PHE A 93 -8.84 7.28 12.26
N PHE A 94 -7.87 8.18 12.44
CA PHE A 94 -8.16 9.56 12.82
C PHE A 94 -9.03 10.27 11.79
N ASP A 95 -8.66 10.24 10.52
CA ASP A 95 -9.37 10.96 9.46
C ASP A 95 -10.81 10.48 9.29
N TYR A 96 -11.04 9.16 9.42
CA TYR A 96 -12.36 8.57 9.20
C TYR A 96 -13.29 8.63 10.42
N THR A 97 -12.73 8.70 11.63
CA THR A 97 -13.50 8.60 12.87
C THR A 97 -13.37 9.83 13.79
N LEU A 98 -12.89 10.96 13.25
CA LEU A 98 -12.67 12.19 14.03
C LEU A 98 -13.93 12.66 14.79
N GLN A 99 -15.12 12.38 14.27
CA GLN A 99 -16.40 12.75 14.88
C GLN A 99 -16.78 11.85 16.08
N GLU A 100 -16.12 10.69 16.23
CA GLU A 100 -16.40 9.78 17.33
C GLU A 100 -15.75 10.25 18.64
N ILE A 101 -16.50 10.15 19.71
CA ILE A 101 -16.03 10.53 21.05
C ILE A 101 -14.82 9.65 21.44
N GLY A 102 -13.71 10.30 21.76
CA GLY A 102 -12.48 9.63 22.21
C GLY A 102 -11.50 9.25 21.10
N THR A 103 -11.80 9.48 19.80
CA THR A 103 -10.83 9.30 18.72
C THR A 103 -9.63 10.22 18.93
N LYS A 104 -9.89 11.52 19.09
CA LYS A 104 -8.83 12.51 19.24
C LYS A 104 -7.90 12.16 20.42
N SER A 105 -8.44 11.93 21.60
CA SER A 105 -7.64 11.60 22.79
C SER A 105 -6.87 10.28 22.65
N PHE A 106 -7.44 9.27 22.01
CA PHE A 106 -6.75 8.00 21.76
C PHE A 106 -5.55 8.17 20.82
N VAL A 107 -5.72 8.93 19.74
CA VAL A 107 -4.64 9.18 18.77
C VAL A 107 -3.59 10.10 19.36
N GLU A 108 -3.98 11.14 20.10
CA GLU A 108 -3.05 12.01 20.85
C GLU A 108 -2.19 11.21 21.84
N ASP A 109 -2.79 10.26 22.54
CA ASP A 109 -2.08 9.44 23.53
C ASP A 109 -0.97 8.62 22.86
N ILE A 110 -1.28 7.91 21.75
CA ILE A 110 -0.30 7.16 20.98
C ILE A 110 0.77 8.07 20.36
N LEU A 111 0.37 9.20 19.81
CA LEU A 111 1.27 10.08 19.06
C LEU A 111 2.18 10.91 19.94
N LEU A 112 1.67 11.45 21.04
CA LEU A 112 2.35 12.46 21.86
C LEU A 112 2.89 11.91 23.18
N ASN A 113 2.23 10.93 23.77
CA ASN A 113 2.56 10.41 25.11
C ASN A 113 3.33 9.09 25.06
N GLU A 114 3.31 8.37 23.92
CA GLU A 114 4.07 7.14 23.74
C GLU A 114 5.30 7.35 22.85
N ASP A 115 6.37 6.59 23.12
CA ASP A 115 7.63 6.71 22.38
C ASP A 115 7.68 5.89 21.10
N THR A 116 6.71 5.02 20.85
CA THR A 116 6.71 4.02 19.77
C THR A 116 7.00 4.64 18.40
N ILE A 117 6.25 5.68 18.00
CA ILE A 117 6.45 6.34 16.70
C ILE A 117 7.83 7.02 16.63
N SER A 118 8.26 7.66 17.71
CA SER A 118 9.59 8.29 17.79
C SER A 118 10.71 7.26 17.69
N GLU A 119 10.56 6.10 18.32
CA GLU A 119 11.51 4.97 18.21
C GLU A 119 11.61 4.46 16.78
N ILE A 120 10.48 4.23 16.09
CA ILE A 120 10.45 3.79 14.70
C ILE A 120 11.14 4.81 13.79
N ILE A 121 10.83 6.10 13.92
CA ILE A 121 11.50 7.16 13.14
C ILE A 121 13.01 7.15 13.39
N ASN A 122 13.44 6.99 14.63
CA ASN A 122 14.87 6.92 14.96
C ASN A 122 15.55 5.69 14.36
N VAL A 123 14.87 4.54 14.31
CA VAL A 123 15.38 3.33 13.62
C VAL A 123 15.50 3.58 12.14
N LEU A 124 14.49 4.18 11.49
CA LEU A 124 14.56 4.54 10.07
C LEU A 124 15.77 5.45 9.80
N LEU A 125 15.95 6.49 10.57
CA LEU A 125 17.05 7.43 10.41
C LEU A 125 18.43 6.81 10.70
N ALA A 126 18.53 5.90 11.65
CA ALA A 126 19.76 5.19 11.94
C ALA A 126 20.18 4.21 10.81
N ARG A 127 19.21 3.72 10.04
CA ARG A 127 19.45 2.84 8.87
C ARG A 127 19.60 3.60 7.56
N ARG A 128 19.23 4.89 7.54
CA ARG A 128 19.28 5.72 6.33
C ARG A 128 20.71 5.83 5.79
N ASP A 129 20.87 5.62 4.50
CA ASP A 129 22.16 5.77 3.84
C ASP A 129 22.58 7.25 3.78
N ALA A 130 23.78 7.56 4.30
CA ALA A 130 24.26 8.94 4.43
C ALA A 130 24.64 9.60 3.08
N LYS A 131 24.82 8.81 2.01
CA LYS A 131 25.21 9.35 0.69
C LYS A 131 24.01 9.62 -0.19
N THR A 132 23.03 8.73 -0.15
CA THR A 132 21.85 8.78 -1.01
C THR A 132 20.62 9.33 -0.31
N ASN A 133 20.60 9.35 1.03
CA ASN A 133 19.42 9.61 1.85
C ASN A 133 18.28 8.61 1.67
N LEU A 134 18.54 7.46 1.07
CA LEU A 134 17.56 6.37 0.91
C LEU A 134 17.52 5.45 2.13
N PHE A 135 16.43 4.73 2.28
CA PHE A 135 16.18 3.80 3.39
C PHE A 135 16.30 2.35 2.92
N PRO A 136 17.27 1.57 3.44
CA PRO A 136 17.41 0.17 3.04
C PRO A 136 16.30 -0.70 3.63
N THR A 137 16.00 -1.78 2.94
CA THR A 137 15.14 -2.87 3.38
C THR A 137 15.86 -4.20 3.21
N ASP A 138 15.59 -5.19 4.07
CA ASP A 138 16.18 -6.52 3.95
C ASP A 138 15.38 -7.39 2.97
N GLU A 139 14.07 -7.13 2.87
CA GLU A 139 13.12 -7.81 1.96
C GLU A 139 12.14 -6.82 1.34
N THR A 140 11.53 -7.24 0.22
CA THR A 140 10.41 -6.55 -0.42
C THR A 140 9.09 -6.81 0.33
N PRO A 141 7.98 -6.10 0.02
CA PRO A 141 6.65 -6.40 0.54
C PRO A 141 6.17 -7.83 0.24
N GLY A 142 6.75 -8.48 -0.78
CA GLY A 142 6.52 -9.88 -1.13
C GLY A 142 7.25 -10.90 -0.24
N ASP A 143 8.03 -10.47 0.75
CA ASP A 143 8.89 -11.29 1.61
C ASP A 143 10.11 -11.88 0.85
N ASP A 144 10.52 -11.27 -0.27
CA ASP A 144 11.68 -11.70 -1.05
C ASP A 144 12.91 -10.87 -0.71
N PRO A 145 14.09 -11.51 -0.53
CA PRO A 145 15.35 -10.80 -0.31
C PRO A 145 15.66 -9.84 -1.47
N VAL A 146 16.20 -8.67 -1.15
CA VAL A 146 16.52 -7.66 -2.14
C VAL A 146 17.92 -7.85 -2.73
N GLU A 147 18.06 -7.72 -4.06
CA GLU A 147 19.37 -7.69 -4.74
C GLU A 147 20.08 -6.36 -4.49
N TYR A 148 19.35 -5.25 -4.52
CA TYR A 148 19.84 -3.90 -4.16
C TYR A 148 19.04 -3.39 -2.97
N PRO A 149 19.67 -2.62 -2.06
CA PRO A 149 19.08 -2.34 -0.75
C PRO A 149 17.87 -1.40 -0.76
N PHE A 150 17.64 -0.67 -1.85
CA PHE A 150 16.60 0.36 -1.90
C PHE A 150 15.48 -0.06 -2.84
N HIS A 151 14.25 -0.03 -2.33
CA HIS A 151 13.04 -0.47 -3.02
C HIS A 151 12.08 0.70 -3.26
N PHE A 152 11.67 0.94 -4.52
CA PHE A 152 10.90 2.11 -4.94
C PHE A 152 9.54 2.23 -4.21
N SER A 153 8.75 1.18 -4.28
CA SER A 153 7.40 1.16 -3.68
C SER A 153 7.44 1.48 -2.18
N SER A 154 8.44 0.94 -1.46
CA SER A 154 8.64 1.24 -0.05
C SER A 154 9.05 2.70 0.19
N HIS A 155 9.78 3.35 -0.72
CA HIS A 155 10.12 4.78 -0.60
C HIS A 155 8.93 5.69 -0.84
N VAL A 156 8.06 5.38 -1.79
CA VAL A 156 6.76 6.06 -1.95
C VAL A 156 5.96 5.98 -0.65
N LEU A 157 5.94 4.81 -0.02
CA LEU A 157 5.23 4.59 1.24
C LEU A 157 5.85 5.37 2.41
N VAL A 158 7.19 5.42 2.52
CA VAL A 158 7.90 6.23 3.54
C VAL A 158 7.57 7.71 3.39
N TRP A 159 7.64 8.23 2.17
CA TRP A 159 7.25 9.61 1.89
C TRP A 159 5.80 9.89 2.30
N TYR A 160 4.87 9.03 1.90
CA TYR A 160 3.46 9.16 2.24
C TYR A 160 3.24 9.11 3.75
N THR A 161 3.93 8.21 4.43
CA THR A 161 3.87 8.09 5.89
C THR A 161 4.30 9.38 6.59
N PHE A 162 5.44 9.97 6.20
CA PHE A 162 5.91 11.22 6.78
C PHE A 162 4.98 12.39 6.47
N THR A 163 4.43 12.47 5.26
CA THR A 163 3.44 13.48 4.85
C THR A 163 2.17 13.38 5.71
N ARG A 164 1.63 12.16 5.86
CA ARG A 164 0.43 11.92 6.67
C ARG A 164 0.66 12.20 8.15
N LEU A 165 1.82 11.78 8.67
CA LEU A 165 2.19 12.03 10.06
C LEU A 165 2.36 13.52 10.37
N ALA A 166 2.98 14.29 9.47
CA ALA A 166 3.11 15.73 9.62
C ALA A 166 1.72 16.40 9.72
N LYS A 167 0.81 16.08 8.80
CA LYS A 167 -0.56 16.57 8.81
C LYS A 167 -1.30 16.21 10.12
N LEU A 168 -1.17 14.97 10.56
CA LEU A 168 -1.81 14.52 11.81
C LEU A 168 -1.31 15.31 13.02
N VAL A 169 0.02 15.53 13.13
CA VAL A 169 0.62 16.32 14.22
C VAL A 169 0.16 17.77 14.17
N GLU A 170 0.03 18.37 12.97
CA GLU A 170 -0.47 19.75 12.80
C GLU A 170 -1.91 19.91 13.26
N ILE A 171 -2.76 18.90 13.01
CA ILE A 171 -4.18 18.94 13.41
C ILE A 171 -4.34 18.74 14.93
N LEU A 172 -3.56 17.85 15.52
CA LEU A 172 -3.68 17.51 16.95
C LEU A 172 -2.95 18.49 17.86
N GLY A 173 -1.83 19.03 17.39
CA GLY A 173 -0.97 19.93 18.17
C GLY A 173 -1.09 21.38 17.71
N ASP A 174 0.04 21.99 17.45
CA ASP A 174 0.19 23.29 16.82
C ASP A 174 0.89 23.10 15.47
N ARG A 175 0.54 23.93 14.48
CA ARG A 175 1.22 23.93 13.16
C ARG A 175 2.74 24.08 13.26
N ASN A 176 3.23 24.68 14.35
CA ASN A 176 4.65 24.85 14.63
C ASN A 176 5.23 23.72 15.49
N HIS A 177 4.52 22.61 15.70
CA HIS A 177 5.04 21.51 16.52
C HIS A 177 6.31 20.92 15.89
N PRO A 178 7.43 20.78 16.62
CA PRO A 178 8.72 20.33 16.06
C PRO A 178 8.63 18.98 15.30
N ARG A 179 7.73 18.07 15.72
CA ARG A 179 7.51 16.79 15.04
C ARG A 179 6.89 16.98 13.67
N ALA A 180 5.98 17.94 13.47
CA ALA A 180 5.38 18.24 12.18
C ALA A 180 6.44 18.74 11.19
N SER A 181 7.21 19.77 11.59
CA SER A 181 8.33 20.30 10.78
C SER A 181 9.35 19.23 10.43
N ARG A 182 9.70 18.35 11.39
CA ARG A 182 10.63 17.24 11.14
C ARG A 182 10.05 16.23 10.15
N SER A 183 8.79 15.86 10.28
CA SER A 183 8.14 14.91 9.36
C SER A 183 8.02 15.48 7.96
N ASN A 184 7.63 16.75 7.80
CA ASN A 184 7.61 17.43 6.50
C ASN A 184 9.01 17.48 5.87
N HIS A 185 10.05 17.79 6.64
CA HIS A 185 11.42 17.77 6.13
C HIS A 185 11.84 16.38 5.66
N LEU A 186 11.55 15.33 6.41
CA LEU A 186 11.83 13.95 6.04
C LEU A 186 11.04 13.51 4.81
N ALA A 187 9.79 13.92 4.66
CA ALA A 187 9.01 13.67 3.46
C ALA A 187 9.68 14.30 2.22
N ASN A 188 10.04 15.58 2.29
CA ASN A 188 10.68 16.30 1.18
C ASN A 188 12.03 15.68 0.80
N GLU A 189 12.87 15.33 1.78
CA GLU A 189 14.15 14.67 1.51
C GLU A 189 13.96 13.28 0.89
N THR A 190 12.99 12.50 1.40
CA THR A 190 12.66 11.17 0.85
C THR A 190 12.21 11.29 -0.59
N HIS A 191 11.30 12.23 -0.89
CA HIS A 191 10.84 12.48 -2.26
C HIS A 191 11.99 12.83 -3.18
N ALA A 192 12.78 13.87 -2.86
CA ALA A 192 13.89 14.32 -3.68
C ALA A 192 14.93 13.22 -3.94
N SER A 193 15.26 12.43 -2.90
CA SER A 193 16.20 11.31 -3.01
C SER A 193 15.65 10.18 -3.87
N THR A 194 14.37 9.86 -3.72
CA THR A 194 13.72 8.81 -4.51
C THR A 194 13.67 9.21 -5.98
N MET A 195 13.21 10.42 -6.30
CA MET A 195 13.21 10.93 -7.67
C MET A 195 14.62 10.90 -8.31
N LYS A 196 15.64 11.25 -7.54
CA LYS A 196 17.01 11.29 -8.03
C LYS A 196 17.61 9.92 -8.33
N HIS A 197 17.32 8.91 -7.50
CA HIS A 197 18.06 7.65 -7.52
C HIS A 197 17.29 6.48 -8.13
N PHE A 198 15.97 6.59 -8.33
CA PHE A 198 15.18 5.49 -8.90
C PHE A 198 14.85 5.67 -10.38
N VAL A 199 15.01 6.86 -10.94
CA VAL A 199 14.80 7.04 -12.38
C VAL A 199 15.97 6.41 -13.15
N GLY A 200 15.64 5.49 -14.05
CA GLY A 200 16.62 4.79 -14.88
C GLY A 200 16.06 4.38 -16.23
N TYR A 201 16.95 4.14 -17.19
CA TYR A 201 16.61 3.65 -18.52
C TYR A 201 16.42 2.13 -18.49
N ASN A 202 15.23 1.67 -18.86
CA ASN A 202 14.93 0.24 -18.99
C ASN A 202 15.23 -0.22 -20.43
N PRO A 203 16.23 -1.10 -20.63
CA PRO A 203 16.62 -1.54 -21.97
C PRO A 203 15.57 -2.45 -22.65
N VAL A 204 14.62 -3.02 -21.89
CA VAL A 204 13.57 -3.89 -22.45
C VAL A 204 12.49 -3.07 -23.14
N THR A 205 12.12 -1.93 -22.57
CA THR A 205 11.09 -1.03 -23.13
C THR A 205 11.67 0.16 -23.88
N GLU A 206 13.00 0.36 -23.79
CA GLU A 206 13.70 1.54 -24.33
C GLU A 206 13.12 2.87 -23.80
N ARG A 207 12.73 2.89 -22.51
CA ARG A 207 12.12 4.04 -21.83
C ARG A 207 12.77 4.28 -20.47
N SER A 208 12.81 5.55 -20.07
CA SER A 208 13.11 5.94 -18.69
C SER A 208 11.87 5.71 -17.82
N MET A 209 12.07 5.12 -16.64
CA MET A 209 11.01 4.83 -15.69
C MET A 209 11.58 4.67 -14.27
N PHE A 210 10.74 4.49 -13.27
CA PHE A 210 11.20 4.12 -11.95
C PHE A 210 11.66 2.66 -11.91
N ALA A 211 12.86 2.44 -11.40
CA ALA A 211 13.38 1.10 -11.12
C ALA A 211 12.67 0.49 -9.91
N TYR A 212 12.54 -0.81 -9.89
CA TYR A 212 12.04 -1.57 -8.74
C TYR A 212 13.01 -1.51 -7.56
N LEU A 213 14.31 -1.82 -7.84
CA LEU A 213 15.40 -1.74 -6.88
C LEU A 213 16.54 -0.88 -7.45
N THR A 214 17.27 -0.20 -6.56
CA THR A 214 18.51 0.50 -6.89
C THR A 214 19.57 0.30 -5.82
N ASP A 215 20.87 0.35 -6.21
CA ASP A 215 22.00 0.42 -5.28
C ASP A 215 22.28 1.86 -4.82
N GLY A 216 21.57 2.85 -5.38
CA GLY A 216 21.80 4.28 -5.15
C GLY A 216 23.02 4.87 -5.83
N ALA A 217 23.78 4.04 -6.58
CA ALA A 217 25.01 4.42 -7.29
C ALA A 217 24.89 4.26 -8.82
N GLY A 218 23.66 4.05 -9.32
CA GLY A 218 23.35 3.99 -10.76
C GLY A 218 23.03 2.59 -11.28
N LYS A 219 23.04 1.54 -10.44
CA LYS A 219 22.51 0.24 -10.84
C LYS A 219 21.02 0.17 -10.54
N HIS A 220 20.28 -0.38 -11.50
CA HIS A 220 18.83 -0.50 -11.42
C HIS A 220 18.38 -1.91 -11.80
N ALA A 221 17.41 -2.46 -11.05
CA ALA A 221 16.65 -3.63 -11.43
C ALA A 221 15.23 -3.19 -11.80
N PHE A 222 14.73 -3.63 -12.95
CA PHE A 222 13.39 -3.32 -13.43
C PHE A 222 12.50 -4.55 -13.28
N TYR A 223 11.51 -4.41 -12.47
CA TYR A 223 10.49 -5.40 -12.14
C TYR A 223 9.27 -4.67 -11.58
N HIS A 224 8.14 -5.30 -11.55
CA HIS A 224 6.97 -4.83 -10.81
C HIS A 224 6.21 -6.04 -10.27
N ASP A 225 5.78 -5.96 -9.03
CA ASP A 225 5.14 -7.04 -8.30
C ASP A 225 3.70 -6.68 -7.93
N ALA A 226 2.83 -7.69 -7.84
CA ALA A 226 1.46 -7.46 -7.37
C ALA A 226 1.39 -6.90 -5.94
N ASN A 227 2.46 -7.05 -5.15
CA ASN A 227 2.56 -6.49 -3.80
C ASN A 227 2.91 -4.98 -3.79
N ASP A 228 3.33 -4.39 -4.92
CA ASP A 228 3.81 -3.01 -5.01
C ASP A 228 2.68 -1.98 -5.13
N ILE A 229 1.76 -2.05 -4.21
CA ILE A 229 0.59 -1.17 -4.16
C ILE A 229 0.93 0.31 -4.01
N PRO A 230 1.93 0.75 -3.22
CA PRO A 230 2.33 2.16 -3.17
C PRO A 230 2.80 2.72 -4.53
N THR A 231 3.40 1.89 -5.40
CA THR A 231 3.75 2.30 -6.77
C THR A 231 2.49 2.65 -7.57
N LEU A 232 1.44 1.83 -7.49
CA LEU A 232 0.16 2.10 -8.15
C LEU A 232 -0.44 3.45 -7.70
N PHE A 233 -0.44 3.71 -6.39
CA PHE A 233 -1.05 4.90 -5.81
C PHE A 233 -0.14 6.13 -5.76
N ALA A 234 1.08 6.06 -6.30
CA ALA A 234 2.04 7.17 -6.25
C ALA A 234 1.46 8.47 -6.83
N GLN A 235 0.72 8.40 -7.93
CA GLN A 235 0.05 9.57 -8.52
C GLN A 235 -1.13 10.05 -7.65
N GLU A 236 -1.99 9.16 -7.19
CA GLU A 236 -3.15 9.54 -6.36
C GLU A 236 -2.74 10.17 -5.03
N TRP A 237 -1.63 9.70 -4.47
CA TRP A 237 -1.08 10.25 -3.22
C TRP A 237 -0.34 11.57 -3.41
N GLY A 238 -0.08 11.99 -4.66
CA GLY A 238 0.66 13.21 -4.98
C GLY A 238 2.18 13.06 -4.89
N PHE A 239 2.70 11.82 -4.96
CA PHE A 239 4.15 11.59 -5.03
C PHE A 239 4.73 12.02 -6.38
N VAL A 240 3.97 11.83 -7.45
CA VAL A 240 4.35 12.22 -8.81
C VAL A 240 3.37 13.28 -9.32
N ASP A 241 3.60 14.52 -8.93
CA ASP A 241 2.86 15.66 -9.47
C ASP A 241 3.47 16.11 -10.79
N ASP A 242 2.62 16.61 -11.70
CA ASP A 242 3.05 17.33 -12.89
C ASP A 242 3.53 18.72 -12.48
N ASP A 243 4.76 18.82 -12.02
CA ASP A 243 5.45 20.11 -11.94
C ASP A 243 5.68 20.59 -13.39
N THR A 244 4.72 21.39 -13.86
CA THR A 244 4.70 21.96 -15.23
C THR A 244 5.81 22.99 -15.48
N ASP A 245 6.65 23.28 -14.50
CA ASP A 245 7.69 24.29 -14.57
C ASP A 245 9.07 23.82 -15.07
N THR A 246 9.23 22.54 -15.41
CA THR A 246 10.49 22.08 -16.03
C THR A 246 10.28 21.87 -17.52
N GLU A 247 11.05 22.56 -18.35
CA GLU A 247 11.19 22.36 -19.81
C GLU A 247 11.66 20.93 -20.20
N THR A 248 11.71 19.99 -19.24
CA THR A 248 12.07 18.60 -19.49
C THR A 248 10.85 17.79 -19.91
N THR A 249 10.93 17.13 -21.04
CA THR A 249 9.90 16.26 -21.62
C THR A 249 9.57 15.03 -20.76
N GLU A 250 10.23 14.79 -19.64
CA GLU A 250 10.08 13.65 -18.75
C GLU A 250 9.76 14.14 -17.32
N SER A 251 8.48 14.07 -16.93
CA SER A 251 7.99 14.40 -15.60
C SER A 251 7.92 13.16 -14.68
N GLY A 252 7.70 13.38 -13.37
CA GLY A 252 7.43 12.29 -12.44
C GLY A 252 6.24 11.42 -12.87
N THR A 253 5.17 12.04 -13.35
CA THR A 253 4.01 11.37 -13.92
C THR A 253 4.35 10.56 -15.16
N PHE A 254 5.24 11.05 -16.04
CA PHE A 254 5.71 10.26 -17.18
C PHE A 254 6.42 8.99 -16.73
N PHE A 255 7.40 9.10 -15.81
CA PHE A 255 8.13 7.93 -15.30
C PHE A 255 7.21 6.92 -14.62
N TRP A 256 6.25 7.38 -13.82
CA TRP A 256 5.24 6.54 -13.20
C TRP A 256 4.38 5.81 -14.24
N MET A 257 3.92 6.53 -15.25
CA MET A 257 3.12 5.97 -16.34
C MET A 257 3.87 4.85 -17.08
N GLU A 258 5.15 5.08 -17.41
CA GLU A 258 5.99 4.07 -18.08
C GLU A 258 6.28 2.87 -17.13
N THR A 259 6.46 3.12 -15.83
CA THR A 259 6.61 2.06 -14.82
C THR A 259 5.35 1.17 -14.77
N MET A 260 4.17 1.76 -14.70
CA MET A 260 2.93 1.00 -14.66
C MET A 260 2.65 0.26 -15.97
N LYS A 261 2.88 0.89 -17.13
CA LYS A 261 2.77 0.22 -18.44
C LYS A 261 3.72 -0.98 -18.55
N PHE A 262 4.96 -0.84 -18.10
CA PHE A 262 5.91 -1.95 -18.04
C PHE A 262 5.41 -3.04 -17.10
N GLY A 263 5.06 -2.69 -15.86
CA GLY A 263 4.63 -3.63 -14.82
C GLY A 263 3.42 -4.48 -15.26
N LEU A 264 2.46 -3.85 -15.94
CA LEU A 264 1.22 -4.46 -16.41
C LEU A 264 1.33 -5.03 -17.82
N SER A 265 2.52 -5.43 -18.26
CA SER A 265 2.77 -5.96 -19.60
C SER A 265 3.70 -7.19 -19.61
N PRO A 266 3.71 -7.97 -20.71
CA PRO A 266 4.64 -9.10 -20.87
C PRO A 266 6.12 -8.75 -20.84
N ALA A 267 6.49 -7.46 -20.91
CA ALA A 267 7.85 -6.99 -20.76
C ALA A 267 8.39 -7.21 -19.33
N ASN A 268 7.49 -7.20 -18.32
CA ASN A 268 7.78 -7.46 -16.91
C ASN A 268 7.96 -8.97 -16.68
N LYS A 269 9.11 -9.50 -17.06
CA LYS A 269 9.41 -10.94 -16.96
C LYS A 269 9.43 -11.42 -15.51
N GLY A 270 8.68 -12.49 -15.24
CA GLY A 270 8.53 -13.05 -13.89
C GLY A 270 7.44 -12.38 -13.04
N GLY A 271 7.05 -11.14 -13.35
CA GLY A 271 5.92 -10.45 -12.71
C GLY A 271 4.62 -10.62 -13.49
N TYR A 272 4.66 -10.52 -14.81
CA TYR A 272 3.48 -10.66 -15.65
C TYR A 272 3.40 -12.04 -16.32
N TYR A 273 2.23 -12.68 -16.24
CA TYR A 273 1.93 -14.00 -16.79
C TYR A 273 0.97 -13.83 -17.99
N ASP A 274 1.45 -14.13 -19.22
CA ASP A 274 0.80 -13.77 -20.49
C ASP A 274 0.25 -14.94 -21.30
N GLN A 275 0.35 -16.19 -20.82
CA GLN A 275 0.07 -17.39 -21.61
C GLN A 275 -1.34 -17.97 -21.44
N GLY A 276 -2.37 -17.16 -21.27
CA GLY A 276 -3.73 -17.65 -21.11
C GLY A 276 -4.80 -16.56 -20.97
N PRO A 277 -6.08 -16.94 -20.89
CA PRO A 277 -7.19 -16.01 -20.77
C PRO A 277 -7.21 -15.24 -19.44
N PHE A 278 -6.54 -15.77 -18.40
CA PHE A 278 -6.37 -15.12 -17.10
C PHE A 278 -5.01 -14.44 -16.97
N SER A 279 -4.38 -14.08 -18.10
CA SER A 279 -3.12 -13.30 -18.08
C SER A 279 -3.20 -12.08 -17.20
N GLY A 280 -2.10 -11.73 -16.50
CA GLY A 280 -2.06 -10.58 -15.61
C GLY A 280 -0.83 -10.50 -14.75
N LEU A 281 -0.73 -9.42 -13.98
CA LEU A 281 0.32 -9.22 -13.00
C LEU A 281 0.18 -10.21 -11.84
N GLY A 282 1.29 -10.77 -11.42
CA GLY A 282 1.42 -11.63 -10.25
C GLY A 282 2.73 -11.35 -9.52
N SER A 283 3.40 -12.40 -9.06
CA SER A 283 4.65 -12.31 -8.31
C SER A 283 5.57 -13.49 -8.61
N VAL A 284 6.88 -13.28 -8.52
CA VAL A 284 7.87 -14.37 -8.52
C VAL A 284 7.76 -15.21 -7.24
N HIS A 285 7.32 -14.62 -6.14
CA HIS A 285 7.14 -15.26 -4.85
C HIS A 285 6.13 -16.43 -4.90
N THR A 286 4.98 -16.19 -5.53
CA THR A 286 3.94 -17.20 -5.77
C THR A 286 3.51 -17.10 -7.22
N ARG A 287 3.98 -18.03 -8.06
CA ARG A 287 3.80 -17.97 -9.51
C ARG A 287 2.34 -18.03 -9.94
N GLY A 288 2.02 -17.25 -10.94
CA GLY A 288 0.70 -17.11 -11.52
C GLY A 288 0.16 -15.69 -11.43
N PRO A 289 -0.87 -15.32 -12.19
CA PRO A 289 -1.57 -14.05 -12.03
C PRO A 289 -2.23 -13.97 -10.65
N TRP A 290 -2.28 -12.77 -10.09
CA TRP A 290 -2.90 -12.53 -8.79
C TRP A 290 -4.17 -11.70 -8.95
N PRO A 291 -5.24 -11.97 -8.18
CA PRO A 291 -6.39 -11.06 -8.09
C PRO A 291 -6.00 -9.64 -7.69
N LEU A 292 -4.93 -9.50 -6.89
CA LEU A 292 -4.33 -8.20 -6.55
C LEU A 292 -3.70 -7.51 -7.77
N GLY A 293 -3.13 -8.27 -8.70
CA GLY A 293 -2.64 -7.75 -9.98
C GLY A 293 -3.78 -7.27 -10.88
N TYR A 294 -4.89 -8.01 -10.94
CA TYR A 294 -6.07 -7.57 -11.69
C TYR A 294 -6.68 -6.29 -11.10
N LEU A 295 -6.61 -6.11 -9.77
CA LEU A 295 -6.98 -4.84 -9.15
C LEU A 295 -6.06 -3.71 -9.60
N GLN A 296 -4.74 -3.94 -9.70
CA GLN A 296 -3.83 -2.92 -10.22
C GLN A 296 -4.15 -2.56 -11.67
N GLU A 297 -4.47 -3.54 -12.52
CA GLU A 297 -4.94 -3.29 -13.89
C GLU A 297 -6.22 -2.45 -13.89
N LEU A 298 -7.19 -2.77 -13.01
CA LEU A 298 -8.46 -2.05 -12.89
C LEU A 298 -8.25 -0.59 -12.49
N VAL A 299 -7.49 -0.36 -11.42
CA VAL A 299 -7.25 0.99 -10.87
C VAL A 299 -6.43 1.82 -11.85
N PHE A 300 -5.38 1.26 -12.45
CA PHE A 300 -4.59 1.96 -13.45
C PHE A 300 -5.41 2.35 -14.68
N ALA A 301 -6.26 1.44 -15.17
CA ALA A 301 -7.18 1.72 -16.28
C ALA A 301 -8.20 2.83 -15.92
N GLU A 302 -8.65 2.88 -14.67
CA GLU A 302 -9.54 3.95 -14.19
C GLU A 302 -8.81 5.30 -14.13
N MET A 303 -7.60 5.34 -13.59
CA MET A 303 -6.76 6.55 -13.51
C MET A 303 -6.42 7.11 -14.90
N THR A 304 -6.20 6.24 -15.88
CA THR A 304 -5.87 6.62 -17.26
C THR A 304 -7.10 6.82 -18.17
N GLY A 305 -8.30 6.52 -17.68
CA GLY A 305 -9.54 6.62 -18.46
C GLY A 305 -9.72 5.55 -19.53
N ASP A 306 -8.96 4.43 -19.48
CA ASP A 306 -9.11 3.31 -20.40
C ASP A 306 -10.29 2.40 -20.01
N LEU A 307 -11.47 2.71 -20.53
CA LEU A 307 -12.70 1.98 -20.23
C LEU A 307 -12.68 0.53 -20.73
N VAL A 308 -11.90 0.22 -21.76
CA VAL A 308 -11.80 -1.14 -22.31
C VAL A 308 -10.93 -2.01 -21.40
N ALA A 309 -9.75 -1.52 -21.03
CA ALA A 309 -8.86 -2.21 -20.09
C ALA A 309 -9.56 -2.40 -18.72
N ARG A 310 -10.25 -1.35 -18.24
CA ARG A 310 -11.02 -1.40 -16.99
C ARG A 310 -12.08 -2.51 -17.00
N ARG A 311 -12.87 -2.61 -18.06
CA ARG A 311 -13.88 -3.68 -18.20
C ARG A 311 -13.23 -5.05 -18.20
N LYS A 312 -12.13 -5.24 -18.95
CA LYS A 312 -11.39 -6.51 -18.99
C LYS A 312 -10.86 -6.92 -17.62
N ALA A 313 -10.25 -5.99 -16.90
CA ALA A 313 -9.74 -6.25 -15.55
C ALA A 313 -10.88 -6.65 -14.59
N TRP A 314 -12.01 -5.95 -14.66
CA TRP A 314 -13.20 -6.27 -13.85
C TRP A 314 -13.77 -7.66 -14.17
N GLU A 315 -13.86 -8.04 -15.44
CA GLU A 315 -14.30 -9.40 -15.82
C GLU A 315 -13.36 -10.48 -15.26
N LYS A 316 -12.05 -10.25 -15.32
CA LYS A 316 -11.08 -11.18 -14.69
C LYS A 316 -11.31 -11.29 -13.17
N ILE A 317 -11.48 -10.18 -12.46
CA ILE A 317 -11.77 -10.17 -11.02
C ILE A 317 -13.02 -11.00 -10.71
N LYS A 318 -14.13 -10.76 -11.41
CA LYS A 318 -15.37 -11.52 -11.22
C LYS A 318 -15.20 -13.02 -11.48
N SER A 319 -14.41 -13.37 -12.49
CA SER A 319 -14.23 -14.77 -12.90
C SER A 319 -13.40 -15.60 -11.93
N VAL A 320 -12.56 -14.97 -11.10
CA VAL A 320 -11.71 -15.64 -10.09
C VAL A 320 -12.20 -15.47 -8.64
N MET A 321 -13.31 -14.76 -8.47
CA MET A 321 -13.96 -14.60 -7.17
C MET A 321 -14.63 -15.90 -6.75
N PHE A 322 -14.41 -16.31 -5.50
CA PHE A 322 -15.11 -17.48 -4.94
C PHE A 322 -16.57 -17.17 -4.67
N PHE A 323 -17.38 -18.24 -4.46
CA PHE A 323 -18.81 -18.13 -4.16
C PHE A 323 -19.13 -17.31 -2.90
N ASP A 324 -18.16 -17.20 -1.98
CA ASP A 324 -18.26 -16.43 -0.74
C ASP A 324 -17.76 -14.98 -0.86
N GLY A 325 -17.39 -14.54 -2.08
CA GLY A 325 -16.86 -13.20 -2.35
C GLY A 325 -15.39 -13.02 -1.99
N LEU A 326 -14.68 -14.07 -1.61
CA LEU A 326 -13.26 -14.03 -1.27
C LEU A 326 -12.37 -14.36 -2.49
N PHE A 327 -11.07 -14.19 -2.32
CA PHE A 327 -10.07 -14.37 -3.38
C PHE A 327 -8.90 -15.22 -2.89
N SER A 328 -8.26 -15.91 -3.84
CA SER A 328 -6.96 -16.54 -3.64
C SER A 328 -5.81 -15.53 -3.74
N GLU A 329 -4.60 -15.97 -3.39
CA GLU A 329 -3.37 -15.22 -3.66
C GLU A 329 -3.03 -15.26 -5.15
N ALA A 330 -2.98 -16.47 -5.74
CA ALA A 330 -2.66 -16.68 -7.15
C ALA A 330 -3.67 -17.62 -7.82
N VAL A 331 -3.78 -17.50 -9.14
CA VAL A 331 -4.63 -18.33 -9.97
C VAL A 331 -3.85 -18.93 -11.13
N ASP A 332 -4.36 -20.03 -11.70
CA ASP A 332 -3.83 -20.60 -12.95
C ASP A 332 -4.16 -19.70 -14.13
N VAL A 333 -3.18 -19.42 -14.95
CA VAL A 333 -3.30 -18.50 -16.10
C VAL A 333 -4.26 -19.02 -17.21
N ASN A 334 -4.51 -20.33 -17.26
CA ASN A 334 -5.38 -20.96 -18.25
C ASN A 334 -6.82 -21.17 -17.75
N THR A 335 -6.97 -21.55 -16.46
CA THR A 335 -8.28 -21.95 -15.91
C THR A 335 -8.89 -20.91 -14.98
N GLY A 336 -8.08 -20.02 -14.39
CA GLY A 336 -8.51 -19.10 -13.34
C GLY A 336 -8.71 -19.76 -11.97
N GLU A 337 -8.40 -21.06 -11.85
CA GLU A 337 -8.52 -21.78 -10.59
C GLU A 337 -7.44 -21.36 -9.59
N CYS A 338 -7.77 -21.44 -8.31
CA CYS A 338 -6.85 -21.13 -7.23
C CYS A 338 -5.62 -22.08 -7.24
N THR A 339 -4.43 -21.48 -7.27
CA THR A 339 -3.15 -22.19 -7.15
C THR A 339 -2.47 -21.99 -5.81
N SER A 340 -2.81 -20.93 -5.07
CA SER A 340 -2.21 -20.62 -3.78
C SER A 340 -3.17 -19.86 -2.87
N LYS A 341 -3.15 -20.21 -1.58
CA LYS A 341 -3.85 -19.51 -0.48
C LYS A 341 -5.30 -19.16 -0.83
N ALA A 342 -6.19 -20.15 -0.81
CA ALA A 342 -7.57 -20.04 -1.22
C ALA A 342 -8.35 -18.86 -0.57
N TRP A 343 -8.01 -18.47 0.65
CA TRP A 343 -8.61 -17.31 1.32
C TRP A 343 -7.53 -16.30 1.68
N PHE A 344 -7.28 -15.39 0.76
CA PHE A 344 -6.30 -14.34 0.93
C PHE A 344 -7.01 -12.99 1.09
N ALA A 345 -7.03 -12.48 2.32
CA ALA A 345 -7.85 -11.32 2.67
C ALA A 345 -7.44 -10.00 1.99
N TRP A 346 -6.18 -9.88 1.59
CA TRP A 346 -5.65 -8.64 1.02
C TRP A 346 -6.35 -8.23 -0.29
N PRO A 347 -6.41 -9.07 -1.35
CA PRO A 347 -7.14 -8.72 -2.56
C PRO A 347 -8.61 -8.39 -2.28
N GLY A 348 -9.28 -9.20 -1.47
CA GLY A 348 -10.69 -9.00 -1.14
C GLY A 348 -10.96 -7.65 -0.47
N SER A 349 -10.08 -7.25 0.46
CA SER A 349 -10.21 -5.95 1.14
C SER A 349 -10.00 -4.79 0.18
N MET A 350 -8.98 -4.85 -0.69
CA MET A 350 -8.71 -3.78 -1.65
C MET A 350 -9.75 -3.69 -2.75
N ILE A 351 -10.22 -4.84 -3.26
CA ILE A 351 -11.30 -4.87 -4.25
C ILE A 351 -12.59 -4.33 -3.61
N GLY A 352 -12.88 -4.70 -2.37
CA GLY A 352 -14.00 -4.16 -1.60
C GLY A 352 -13.92 -2.64 -1.42
N SER A 353 -12.74 -2.11 -1.07
CA SER A 353 -12.51 -0.66 -1.01
C SER A 353 -12.73 0.01 -2.37
N ALA A 354 -12.19 -0.55 -3.46
CA ALA A 354 -12.38 -0.01 -4.80
C ALA A 354 -13.86 0.05 -5.20
N LEU A 355 -14.66 -0.96 -4.83
CA LEU A 355 -16.11 -0.97 -5.05
C LEU A 355 -16.84 0.10 -4.22
N LEU A 356 -16.41 0.34 -2.99
CA LEU A 356 -16.97 1.41 -2.14
C LEU A 356 -16.59 2.81 -2.63
N TRP A 357 -15.45 2.93 -3.30
CA TRP A 357 -14.94 4.19 -3.82
C TRP A 357 -15.43 4.53 -5.22
N ASP A 358 -16.39 3.82 -5.75
CA ASP A 358 -16.90 4.09 -7.10
C ASP A 358 -17.25 5.57 -7.29
N ARG A 359 -16.22 6.33 -7.62
CA ARG A 359 -16.25 7.80 -7.76
C ARG A 359 -17.12 8.27 -8.94
N LYS A 360 -17.52 7.35 -9.83
CA LYS A 360 -18.21 7.67 -11.09
C LYS A 360 -19.44 6.81 -11.39
N GLY A 361 -19.90 5.97 -10.47
CA GLY A 361 -21.07 5.09 -10.66
C GLY A 361 -20.91 4.00 -11.73
N ILE A 362 -19.71 3.78 -12.24
CA ILE A 362 -19.47 3.00 -13.46
C ILE A 362 -19.31 1.50 -13.18
N VAL A 363 -18.90 1.12 -11.96
CA VAL A 363 -18.83 -0.28 -11.53
C VAL A 363 -20.24 -0.80 -11.22
N MET A 364 -21.07 0.03 -10.56
CA MET A 364 -22.43 -0.34 -10.19
C MET A 364 -23.37 -0.44 -11.40
N ASP A 365 -23.19 0.35 -12.46
CA ASP A 365 -24.00 0.24 -13.68
C ASP A 365 -23.84 -1.11 -14.40
N GLY A 366 -22.70 -1.78 -14.23
CA GLY A 366 -22.46 -3.13 -14.77
C GLY A 366 -23.00 -4.26 -13.88
N LEU A 367 -23.19 -4.02 -12.57
CA LEU A 367 -23.70 -5.02 -11.62
C LEU A 367 -25.24 -5.08 -11.58
N ILE A 368 -25.92 -3.97 -11.89
CA ILE A 368 -27.40 -3.88 -11.84
C ILE A 368 -28.06 -4.36 -13.15
N LYS A 369 -27.29 -4.51 -14.22
CA LYS A 369 -27.79 -4.93 -15.56
C LYS A 369 -27.38 -6.34 -15.97
N GLY A 370 -26.84 -7.16 -15.08
CA GLY A 370 -26.51 -8.58 -15.26
C GLY A 370 -27.44 -9.46 -14.38
#